data_a7a39dcea10110dd024036f00dd8fdfe
#
_entry.id   a7a39dcea10110dd024036f00dd8fdfe
#
_cell.length_a   1.000
_cell.length_b   1.000
_cell.length_c   1.000
_cell.angle_alpha   90.00
_cell.angle_beta   90.00
_cell.angle_gamma   90.00
#
_symmetry.space_group_name_H-M   'P 1'
#
loop_
_entity.id
_entity.type
_entity.pdbx_description
1 polymer ?
#
loop_
_entity_poly.entity_id
_entity_poly.type
_entity_poly.pdbx_seq_one_letter_code
_entity_poly.pdbx_strand_id
1 'polypeptide(L)'
;DLYYSQIELVPRDETVKYWFKYCTQLLLAGENKNCINQIEALLQKQNLVYENLINKSNLPLIELLALAYLRLGEYNNCQNNHNEYSCILPLENDAYHIDKQGSKKSIEIYSKIYNKFPLDKYKWLLNLAHMTIGEHPFNVPDSYYIKFPNWKKERKDFPKFREIAQNIGVAENGLSGGVSLEDFNNDGLIDVFITSYGMKDQSKLFINTGFGFKDSTEEAGLGGLVGGLNTVHADYNNDGFTDIFILR
;
A
#
# COMPACT_ATOMS: atom_id res chain seq x y z
N ASP A 1 -8.85 0.15 18.16
CA ASP A 1 -8.93 0.72 19.53
C ASP A 1 -9.05 -0.33 20.64
N LEU A 2 -9.62 -1.52 20.37
CA LEU A 2 -9.75 -2.59 21.39
C LEU A 2 -8.37 -3.03 21.93
N TYR A 3 -7.40 -3.25 21.07
CA TYR A 3 -6.05 -3.64 21.52
C TYR A 3 -5.32 -2.53 22.26
N TYR A 4 -5.50 -1.28 21.83
CA TYR A 4 -4.88 -0.13 22.51
C TYR A 4 -5.40 0.03 23.93
N SER A 5 -6.71 -0.05 24.14
CA SER A 5 -7.30 0.06 25.49
C SER A 5 -6.89 -1.07 26.44
N GLN A 6 -6.47 -2.21 25.91
CA GLN A 6 -6.01 -3.35 26.70
C GLN A 6 -4.52 -3.28 27.07
N ILE A 7 -3.69 -2.51 26.33
CA ILE A 7 -2.24 -2.46 26.53
C ILE A 7 -1.85 -2.00 27.96
N GLU A 8 -2.59 -1.06 28.54
CA GLU A 8 -2.32 -0.57 29.90
C GLU A 8 -2.71 -1.56 30.99
N LEU A 9 -3.56 -2.53 30.68
CA LEU A 9 -4.09 -3.53 31.61
C LEU A 9 -3.29 -4.83 31.60
N VAL A 10 -2.34 -4.98 30.67
CA VAL A 10 -1.61 -6.23 30.44
C VAL A 10 -0.31 -6.28 31.25
N PRO A 11 0.09 -7.44 31.78
CA PRO A 11 1.41 -7.64 32.38
C PRO A 11 2.54 -7.24 31.44
N ARG A 12 3.65 -6.73 32.00
CA ARG A 12 4.80 -6.20 31.22
C ARG A 12 5.39 -7.19 30.23
N ASP A 13 5.39 -8.46 30.55
CA ASP A 13 5.87 -9.57 29.72
C ASP A 13 5.01 -9.84 28.48
N GLU A 14 3.72 -9.48 28.52
CA GLU A 14 2.81 -9.60 27.38
C GLU A 14 2.66 -8.32 26.56
N THR A 15 3.14 -7.19 27.05
CA THR A 15 2.99 -5.86 26.43
C THR A 15 3.43 -5.85 24.96
N VAL A 16 4.59 -6.45 24.61
CA VAL A 16 5.09 -6.51 23.24
C VAL A 16 4.14 -7.26 22.30
N LYS A 17 3.50 -8.33 22.79
CA LYS A 17 2.52 -9.13 22.02
C LYS A 17 1.27 -8.32 21.68
N TYR A 18 0.77 -7.52 22.62
CA TYR A 18 -0.39 -6.65 22.38
C TYR A 18 -0.05 -5.49 21.45
N TRP A 19 1.12 -4.86 21.63
CA TRP A 19 1.63 -3.86 20.69
C TRP A 19 1.78 -4.40 19.29
N PHE A 20 2.32 -5.61 19.13
CA PHE A 20 2.42 -6.26 17.82
C PHE A 20 1.04 -6.43 17.18
N LYS A 21 0.04 -6.91 17.92
CA LYS A 21 -1.33 -7.06 17.38
C LYS A 21 -1.94 -5.72 16.99
N TYR A 22 -1.81 -4.72 17.84
CA TYR A 22 -2.32 -3.37 17.58
C TYR A 22 -1.67 -2.76 16.33
N CYS A 23 -0.35 -2.76 16.27
CA CYS A 23 0.39 -2.22 15.15
C CYS A 23 0.15 -3.01 13.85
N THR A 24 -0.11 -4.32 13.93
CA THR A 24 -0.53 -5.13 12.79
C THR A 24 -1.88 -4.64 12.25
N GLN A 25 -2.85 -4.33 13.11
CA GLN A 25 -4.14 -3.78 12.66
C GLN A 25 -3.97 -2.39 12.03
N LEU A 26 -3.10 -1.53 12.57
CA LEU A 26 -2.78 -0.24 11.96
C LEU A 26 -2.20 -0.43 10.54
N LEU A 27 -1.28 -1.37 10.37
CA LEU A 27 -0.66 -1.65 9.07
C LEU A 27 -1.67 -2.21 8.07
N LEU A 28 -2.58 -3.10 8.50
CA LEU A 28 -3.65 -3.65 7.67
C LEU A 28 -4.68 -2.58 7.28
N ALA A 29 -4.89 -1.58 8.13
CA ALA A 29 -5.75 -0.43 7.85
C ALA A 29 -5.07 0.65 6.98
N GLY A 30 -3.84 0.42 6.48
CA GLY A 30 -3.10 1.43 5.70
C GLY A 30 -2.47 2.56 6.53
N GLU A 31 -2.62 2.53 7.85
CA GLU A 31 -2.11 3.54 8.80
C GLU A 31 -0.60 3.37 9.06
N ASN A 32 0.19 3.32 7.97
CA ASN A 32 1.62 2.99 8.03
C ASN A 32 2.41 3.92 8.97
N LYS A 33 2.14 5.24 8.88
CA LYS A 33 2.80 6.25 9.71
C LYS A 33 2.46 6.10 11.19
N ASN A 34 1.19 5.80 11.50
CA ASN A 34 0.76 5.55 12.86
C ASN A 34 1.40 4.28 13.42
N CYS A 35 1.48 3.21 12.63
CA CYS A 35 2.18 1.99 13.02
C CYS A 35 3.64 2.26 13.40
N ILE A 36 4.37 3.01 12.59
CA ILE A 36 5.77 3.40 12.86
C ILE A 36 5.85 4.20 14.16
N ASN A 37 5.05 5.26 14.30
CA ASN A 37 5.07 6.14 15.44
C ASN A 37 4.81 5.37 16.75
N GLN A 38 3.87 4.44 16.77
CA GLN A 38 3.54 3.64 17.93
C GLN A 38 4.68 2.70 18.33
N ILE A 39 5.33 2.05 17.36
CA ILE A 39 6.46 1.15 17.66
C ILE A 39 7.66 1.97 18.13
N GLU A 40 7.98 3.09 17.51
CA GLU A 40 9.10 3.94 17.91
C GLU A 40 8.88 4.57 19.29
N ALA A 41 7.65 5.02 19.61
CA ALA A 41 7.30 5.53 20.92
C ALA A 41 7.46 4.45 22.02
N LEU A 42 7.09 3.19 21.72
CA LEU A 42 7.33 2.08 22.64
C LEU A 42 8.82 1.85 22.89
N LEU A 43 9.63 1.87 21.84
CA LEU A 43 11.08 1.71 21.95
C LEU A 43 11.72 2.82 22.77
N GLN A 44 11.33 4.08 22.52
CA GLN A 44 11.81 5.23 23.26
C GLN A 44 11.41 5.19 24.76
N LYS A 45 10.13 4.88 25.03
CA LYS A 45 9.61 4.78 26.41
C LYS A 45 10.37 3.74 27.25
N GLN A 46 10.87 2.70 26.60
CA GLN A 46 11.61 1.63 27.27
C GLN A 46 13.13 1.80 27.20
N ASN A 47 13.62 2.92 26.67
CA ASN A 47 15.05 3.15 26.40
C ASN A 47 15.70 2.00 25.61
N LEU A 48 14.95 1.42 24.68
CA LEU A 48 15.38 0.28 23.88
C LEU A 48 15.84 0.74 22.50
N VAL A 49 16.96 0.20 22.07
CA VAL A 49 17.42 0.30 20.68
C VAL A 49 16.96 -0.97 19.97
N TYR A 50 16.27 -0.85 18.82
CA TYR A 50 15.71 -2.00 18.11
C TYR A 50 16.77 -3.08 17.78
N GLU A 51 18.04 -2.71 17.63
CA GLU A 51 19.15 -3.65 17.42
C GLU A 51 19.29 -4.67 18.55
N ASN A 52 19.12 -4.23 19.78
CA ASN A 52 19.18 -5.11 20.95
C ASN A 52 17.94 -5.99 21.07
N LEU A 53 16.85 -5.61 20.41
CA LEU A 53 15.59 -6.35 20.40
C LEU A 53 15.49 -7.39 19.30
N ILE A 54 16.46 -7.48 18.39
CA ILE A 54 16.46 -8.51 17.36
C ILE A 54 16.79 -9.86 18.02
N ASN A 55 15.78 -10.46 18.62
CA ASN A 55 15.80 -11.80 19.20
C ASN A 55 14.48 -12.51 18.86
N LYS A 56 14.41 -13.84 19.07
CA LYS A 56 13.24 -14.64 18.67
C LYS A 56 11.90 -14.13 19.23
N SER A 57 11.89 -13.55 20.44
CA SER A 57 10.67 -13.07 21.08
C SER A 57 10.16 -11.75 20.51
N ASN A 58 11.06 -10.82 20.20
CA ASN A 58 10.72 -9.46 19.78
C ASN A 58 10.81 -9.27 18.26
N LEU A 59 11.38 -10.24 17.55
CA LEU A 59 11.57 -10.19 16.11
C LEU A 59 10.31 -9.79 15.33
N PRO A 60 9.10 -10.34 15.63
CA PRO A 60 7.89 -9.96 14.89
C PRO A 60 7.58 -8.46 14.93
N LEU A 61 7.83 -7.78 16.06
CA LEU A 61 7.59 -6.35 16.18
C LEU A 61 8.59 -5.53 15.33
N ILE A 62 9.86 -5.96 15.31
CA ILE A 62 10.90 -5.28 14.52
C ILE A 62 10.73 -5.55 13.02
N GLU A 63 10.29 -6.76 12.64
CA GLU A 63 9.86 -7.05 11.25
C GLU A 63 8.72 -6.13 10.82
N LEU A 64 7.73 -5.95 11.69
CA LEU A 64 6.58 -5.09 11.42
C LEU A 64 7.00 -3.64 11.22
N LEU A 65 7.95 -3.13 12.03
CA LEU A 65 8.52 -1.79 11.85
C LEU A 65 9.20 -1.63 10.49
N ALA A 66 10.04 -2.59 10.12
CA ALA A 66 10.73 -2.57 8.82
C ALA A 66 9.75 -2.62 7.64
N LEU A 67 8.71 -3.45 7.76
CA LEU A 67 7.65 -3.54 6.75
C LEU A 67 6.81 -2.26 6.68
N ALA A 68 6.49 -1.65 7.82
CA ALA A 68 5.73 -0.40 7.87
C ALA A 68 6.49 0.76 7.18
N TYR A 69 7.82 0.83 7.37
CA TYR A 69 8.66 1.78 6.63
C TYR A 69 8.67 1.53 5.13
N LEU A 70 8.78 0.26 4.69
CA LEU A 70 8.74 -0.07 3.26
C LEU A 70 7.41 0.35 2.64
N ARG A 71 6.29 -0.02 3.30
CA ARG A 71 4.94 0.35 2.84
C ARG A 71 4.67 1.84 2.88
N LEU A 72 5.22 2.56 3.85
CA LEU A 72 5.14 4.03 3.86
C LEU A 72 5.86 4.63 2.64
N GLY A 73 7.03 4.09 2.28
CA GLY A 73 7.73 4.47 1.07
C GLY A 73 6.92 4.21 -0.20
N GLU A 74 6.32 3.02 -0.33
CA GLU A 74 5.43 2.69 -1.44
C GLU A 74 4.22 3.63 -1.49
N TYR A 75 3.55 3.83 -0.37
CA TYR A 75 2.38 4.71 -0.28
C TYR A 75 2.68 6.14 -0.74
N ASN A 76 3.74 6.76 -0.21
CA ASN A 76 4.11 8.14 -0.55
C ASN A 76 4.48 8.29 -2.04
N ASN A 77 5.11 7.28 -2.63
CA ASN A 77 5.56 7.35 -4.02
C ASN A 77 4.47 6.91 -5.00
N CYS A 78 3.59 5.98 -4.62
CA CYS A 78 2.48 5.57 -5.46
C CYS A 78 1.53 6.74 -5.77
N GLN A 79 1.26 7.61 -4.80
CA GLN A 79 0.46 8.82 -5.03
C GLN A 79 1.07 9.81 -6.02
N ASN A 80 2.40 9.95 -6.00
CA ASN A 80 3.09 11.06 -6.66
C ASN A 80 3.86 10.63 -7.92
N ASN A 81 4.10 9.34 -8.11
CA ASN A 81 4.99 8.83 -9.15
C ASN A 81 4.53 7.48 -9.75
N HIS A 82 3.24 7.19 -9.75
CA HIS A 82 2.75 5.98 -10.39
C HIS A 82 2.86 6.11 -11.93
N ASN A 83 3.40 5.10 -12.58
CA ASN A 83 3.63 5.09 -14.03
C ASN A 83 3.66 3.64 -14.57
N GLU A 84 3.82 3.47 -15.88
CA GLU A 84 3.80 2.17 -16.56
C GLU A 84 4.90 1.18 -16.12
N TYR A 85 5.92 1.64 -15.40
CA TYR A 85 7.02 0.82 -14.85
C TYR A 85 6.80 0.49 -13.37
N SER A 86 5.87 1.16 -12.71
CA SER A 86 5.54 0.91 -11.30
C SER A 86 5.01 -0.51 -11.13
N CYS A 87 5.32 -1.15 -10.00
CA CYS A 87 4.88 -2.49 -9.64
C CYS A 87 5.37 -3.64 -10.55
N ILE A 88 6.25 -3.37 -11.51
CA ILE A 88 6.86 -4.39 -12.39
C ILE A 88 8.30 -4.65 -11.94
N LEU A 89 8.54 -5.85 -11.42
CA LEU A 89 9.86 -6.23 -10.93
C LEU A 89 10.76 -6.82 -12.05
N PRO A 90 12.06 -6.49 -12.05
CA PRO A 90 12.72 -5.49 -11.21
C PRO A 90 12.30 -4.07 -11.59
N LEU A 91 12.14 -3.18 -10.59
CA LEU A 91 11.83 -1.78 -10.84
C LEU A 91 12.96 -1.11 -11.63
N GLU A 92 12.59 -0.24 -12.57
CA GLU A 92 13.53 0.45 -13.44
C GLU A 92 13.05 1.89 -13.72
N ASN A 93 13.99 2.76 -14.10
CA ASN A 93 13.73 4.11 -14.59
C ASN A 93 12.82 4.95 -13.65
N ASP A 94 11.69 5.41 -14.18
CA ASP A 94 10.76 6.31 -13.49
C ASP A 94 9.95 5.61 -12.39
N ALA A 95 10.07 4.28 -12.24
CA ALA A 95 9.46 3.55 -11.12
C ALA A 95 10.21 3.67 -9.80
N TYR A 96 11.41 4.28 -9.81
CA TYR A 96 12.14 4.50 -8.56
C TYR A 96 11.43 5.54 -7.68
N HIS A 97 11.45 5.28 -6.38
CA HIS A 97 10.88 6.19 -5.39
C HIS A 97 11.59 7.55 -5.42
N ILE A 98 10.82 8.64 -5.45
CA ILE A 98 11.28 10.01 -5.25
C ILE A 98 11.61 10.21 -3.77
N ASP A 99 10.64 9.90 -2.89
CA ASP A 99 10.88 9.83 -1.44
C ASP A 99 11.47 8.46 -1.07
N LYS A 100 12.78 8.44 -0.85
CA LYS A 100 13.54 7.22 -0.54
C LYS A 100 13.66 6.93 0.96
N GLN A 101 13.09 7.76 1.85
CA GLN A 101 13.32 7.65 3.29
C GLN A 101 12.77 6.35 3.86
N GLY A 102 11.55 5.98 3.52
CA GLY A 102 10.92 4.74 3.99
C GLY A 102 11.73 3.50 3.58
N SER A 103 12.10 3.41 2.30
CA SER A 103 12.92 2.30 1.79
C SER A 103 14.30 2.22 2.44
N LYS A 104 14.98 3.34 2.65
CA LYS A 104 16.28 3.38 3.34
C LYS A 104 16.18 2.89 4.80
N LYS A 105 15.14 3.33 5.52
CA LYS A 105 14.89 2.86 6.88
C LYS A 105 14.57 1.36 6.92
N SER A 106 13.78 0.88 5.98
CA SER A 106 13.48 -0.55 5.82
C SER A 106 14.76 -1.36 5.57
N ILE A 107 15.64 -0.91 4.67
CA ILE A 107 16.95 -1.56 4.40
C ILE A 107 17.80 -1.62 5.66
N GLU A 108 17.89 -0.50 6.39
CA GLU A 108 18.68 -0.43 7.65
C GLU A 108 18.23 -1.51 8.63
N ILE A 109 16.92 -1.64 8.86
CA ILE A 109 16.38 -2.59 9.84
C ILE A 109 16.47 -4.03 9.32
N TYR A 110 16.04 -4.30 8.07
CA TYR A 110 16.09 -5.65 7.52
C TYR A 110 17.52 -6.18 7.36
N SER A 111 18.52 -5.33 7.07
CA SER A 111 19.92 -5.75 7.04
C SER A 111 20.38 -6.29 8.39
N LYS A 112 20.01 -5.63 9.48
CA LYS A 112 20.33 -6.07 10.83
C LYS A 112 19.59 -7.36 11.21
N ILE A 113 18.33 -7.49 10.79
CA ILE A 113 17.56 -8.73 10.97
C ILE A 113 18.22 -9.86 10.18
N TYR A 114 18.55 -9.65 8.90
CA TYR A 114 19.14 -10.65 8.04
C TYR A 114 20.50 -11.14 8.54
N ASN A 115 21.35 -10.26 9.03
CA ASN A 115 22.64 -10.62 9.60
C ASN A 115 22.53 -11.59 10.78
N LYS A 116 21.42 -11.53 11.52
CA LYS A 116 21.16 -12.41 12.67
C LYS A 116 20.32 -13.64 12.32
N PHE A 117 19.41 -13.47 11.38
CA PHE A 117 18.47 -14.48 10.90
C PHE A 117 18.45 -14.47 9.37
N PRO A 118 19.37 -15.16 8.68
CA PRO A 118 19.49 -15.12 7.22
C PRO A 118 18.40 -15.96 6.53
N LEU A 119 17.15 -15.47 6.57
CA LEU A 119 16.00 -16.10 5.92
C LEU A 119 15.72 -15.49 4.56
N ASP A 120 15.26 -16.31 3.61
CA ASP A 120 14.95 -15.88 2.23
C ASP A 120 13.90 -14.76 2.17
N LYS A 121 12.94 -14.73 3.09
CA LYS A 121 11.95 -13.64 3.17
C LYS A 121 12.60 -12.26 3.37
N TYR A 122 13.63 -12.15 4.20
CA TYR A 122 14.35 -10.88 4.40
C TYR A 122 15.25 -10.56 3.23
N LYS A 123 15.86 -11.59 2.64
CA LYS A 123 16.63 -11.45 1.40
C LYS A 123 15.77 -10.85 0.30
N TRP A 124 14.54 -11.35 0.12
CA TRP A 124 13.57 -10.81 -0.83
C TRP A 124 13.21 -9.37 -0.54
N LEU A 125 12.81 -9.04 0.71
CA LEU A 125 12.41 -7.69 1.11
C LEU A 125 13.55 -6.67 0.97
N LEU A 126 14.79 -7.07 1.25
CA LEU A 126 15.97 -6.23 1.01
C LEU A 126 16.15 -5.91 -0.47
N ASN A 127 16.04 -6.92 -1.36
CA ASN A 127 16.14 -6.66 -2.80
C ASN A 127 15.03 -5.73 -3.27
N LEU A 128 13.79 -5.93 -2.83
CA LEU A 128 12.67 -5.06 -3.15
C LEU A 128 12.94 -3.62 -2.69
N ALA A 129 13.39 -3.43 -1.46
CA ALA A 129 13.71 -2.12 -0.93
C ALA A 129 14.87 -1.44 -1.68
N HIS A 130 15.90 -2.17 -2.08
CA HIS A 130 16.99 -1.66 -2.93
C HIS A 130 16.51 -1.32 -4.35
N MET A 131 15.54 -2.08 -4.90
CA MET A 131 14.93 -1.73 -6.19
C MET A 131 14.22 -0.37 -6.12
N THR A 132 13.45 -0.13 -5.07
CA THR A 132 12.69 1.12 -4.94
C THR A 132 13.58 2.36 -4.91
N ILE A 133 14.80 2.27 -4.43
CA ILE A 133 15.75 3.39 -4.39
C ILE A 133 16.72 3.44 -5.58
N GLY A 134 16.61 2.48 -6.51
CA GLY A 134 17.43 2.40 -7.73
C GLY A 134 18.82 1.82 -7.51
N GLU A 135 19.04 1.07 -6.44
CA GLU A 135 20.34 0.45 -6.12
C GLU A 135 20.47 -0.97 -6.67
N HIS A 136 19.37 -1.66 -6.95
CA HIS A 136 19.40 -2.98 -7.58
C HIS A 136 19.68 -2.85 -9.08
N PRO A 137 20.52 -3.70 -9.69
CA PRO A 137 21.29 -4.80 -9.10
C PRO A 137 22.68 -4.43 -8.57
N PHE A 138 23.18 -3.23 -8.86
CA PHE A 138 24.62 -2.91 -8.78
C PHE A 138 25.11 -2.59 -7.36
N ASN A 139 24.26 -2.07 -6.51
CA ASN A 139 24.62 -1.62 -5.17
C ASN A 139 23.95 -2.46 -4.06
N VAL A 140 23.46 -3.67 -4.40
CA VAL A 140 22.96 -4.62 -3.42
C VAL A 140 24.11 -5.48 -2.91
N PRO A 141 24.36 -5.58 -1.59
CA PRO A 141 25.40 -6.46 -1.04
C PRO A 141 25.24 -7.92 -1.49
N ASP A 142 26.32 -8.56 -1.89
CA ASP A 142 26.35 -9.93 -2.42
C ASP A 142 25.72 -10.94 -1.47
N SER A 143 25.82 -10.72 -0.15
CA SER A 143 25.29 -11.63 0.87
C SER A 143 23.79 -11.88 0.75
N TYR A 144 23.03 -10.91 0.23
CA TYR A 144 21.60 -11.05 0.02
C TYR A 144 21.12 -10.68 -1.39
N TYR A 145 22.02 -10.42 -2.32
CA TYR A 145 21.64 -10.15 -3.71
C TYR A 145 20.87 -11.34 -4.32
N ILE A 146 19.79 -11.01 -5.03
CA ILE A 146 18.98 -11.94 -5.83
C ILE A 146 19.06 -11.49 -7.29
N LYS A 147 19.51 -12.41 -8.14
CA LYS A 147 19.48 -12.19 -9.59
C LYS A 147 18.07 -12.44 -10.11
N PHE A 148 17.42 -11.41 -10.63
CA PHE A 148 16.12 -11.55 -11.28
C PHE A 148 16.27 -12.02 -12.72
N PRO A 149 15.38 -12.90 -13.20
CA PRO A 149 15.31 -13.28 -14.61
C PRO A 149 15.00 -12.04 -15.47
N ASN A 150 15.61 -11.97 -16.64
CA ASN A 150 15.28 -10.90 -17.60
C ASN A 150 14.03 -11.28 -18.40
N TRP A 151 12.86 -11.08 -17.83
CA TRP A 151 11.58 -11.41 -18.45
C TRP A 151 11.20 -10.49 -19.61
N LYS A 152 11.90 -9.37 -19.78
CA LYS A 152 11.62 -8.41 -20.87
C LYS A 152 11.96 -8.94 -22.26
N LYS A 153 12.81 -9.95 -22.37
CA LYS A 153 13.20 -10.53 -23.65
C LYS A 153 12.10 -11.38 -24.32
N GLU A 154 11.10 -11.83 -23.56
CA GLU A 154 10.12 -12.83 -24.01
C GLU A 154 8.75 -12.27 -24.43
N ARG A 155 8.49 -10.98 -24.18
CA ARG A 155 7.18 -10.35 -24.49
C ARG A 155 7.29 -9.16 -25.43
N LYS A 156 7.83 -9.38 -26.63
CA LYS A 156 7.98 -8.31 -27.62
C LYS A 156 6.67 -7.83 -28.26
N ASP A 157 5.61 -8.63 -28.19
CA ASP A 157 4.43 -8.45 -29.04
C ASP A 157 3.16 -8.03 -28.30
N PHE A 158 3.19 -7.85 -26.97
CA PHE A 158 2.04 -7.38 -26.23
C PHE A 158 2.15 -5.87 -25.93
N PRO A 159 1.21 -5.03 -26.41
CA PRO A 159 1.25 -3.61 -26.16
C PRO A 159 1.05 -3.34 -24.65
N LYS A 160 1.87 -2.44 -24.09
CA LYS A 160 1.70 -2.00 -22.73
C LYS A 160 0.58 -0.96 -22.64
N PHE A 161 -0.28 -1.10 -21.64
CA PHE A 161 -1.20 -0.04 -21.26
C PHE A 161 -0.40 1.09 -20.60
N ARG A 162 -0.70 2.32 -21.00
CA ARG A 162 -0.11 3.50 -20.38
C ARG A 162 -0.87 3.82 -19.10
N GLU A 163 -0.14 4.17 -18.05
CA GLU A 163 -0.75 4.75 -16.85
C GLU A 163 -1.12 6.21 -17.15
N ILE A 164 -2.41 6.51 -17.10
CA ILE A 164 -2.95 7.84 -17.40
C ILE A 164 -3.86 8.38 -16.29
N ALA A 165 -4.09 7.63 -15.21
CA ALA A 165 -5.05 7.98 -14.18
C ALA A 165 -4.84 9.38 -13.59
N GLN A 166 -3.57 9.76 -13.33
CA GLN A 166 -3.24 11.10 -12.85
C GLN A 166 -3.59 12.18 -13.88
N ASN A 167 -3.33 11.91 -15.16
CA ASN A 167 -3.53 12.89 -16.23
C ASN A 167 -5.00 13.15 -16.51
N ILE A 168 -5.87 12.16 -16.29
CA ILE A 168 -7.32 12.24 -16.54
C ILE A 168 -8.15 12.48 -15.27
N GLY A 169 -7.49 12.57 -14.10
CA GLY A 169 -8.15 12.95 -12.85
C GLY A 169 -8.86 11.84 -12.09
N VAL A 170 -8.49 10.56 -12.31
CA VAL A 170 -9.07 9.39 -11.60
C VAL A 170 -8.07 8.66 -10.70
N ALA A 171 -6.89 9.25 -10.45
CA ALA A 171 -5.91 8.65 -9.57
C ALA A 171 -6.33 8.80 -8.11
N GLU A 172 -6.61 7.69 -7.46
CA GLU A 172 -6.96 7.62 -6.05
C GLU A 172 -6.04 6.69 -5.30
N ASN A 173 -5.80 7.04 -4.04
CA ASN A 173 -4.98 6.24 -3.16
C ASN A 173 -5.85 5.64 -2.05
N GLY A 174 -5.82 4.32 -1.95
CA GLY A 174 -6.60 3.60 -0.97
C GLY A 174 -6.28 2.11 -0.99
N LEU A 175 -7.04 1.34 -0.25
CA LEU A 175 -6.97 -0.11 -0.28
C LEU A 175 -7.92 -0.61 -1.38
N SER A 176 -7.36 -1.11 -2.48
CA SER A 176 -8.08 -1.49 -3.70
C SER A 176 -9.35 -2.29 -3.42
N GLY A 177 -10.49 -1.75 -3.86
CA GLY A 177 -11.78 -2.42 -3.87
C GLY A 177 -12.19 -2.82 -5.29
N GLY A 178 -13.44 -2.54 -5.66
CA GLY A 178 -13.98 -2.76 -6.99
C GLY A 178 -14.01 -1.49 -7.84
N VAL A 179 -14.24 -1.67 -9.14
CA VAL A 179 -14.51 -0.61 -10.10
C VAL A 179 -15.70 -0.99 -10.97
N SER A 180 -16.61 -0.04 -11.19
CA SER A 180 -17.69 -0.12 -12.18
C SER A 180 -17.51 0.97 -13.23
N LEU A 181 -17.64 0.61 -14.49
CA LEU A 181 -17.52 1.49 -15.64
C LEU A 181 -18.85 1.47 -16.41
N GLU A 182 -19.57 2.57 -16.38
CA GLU A 182 -20.86 2.70 -17.06
C GLU A 182 -21.20 4.19 -17.24
N ASP A 183 -22.14 4.50 -18.09
CA ASP A 183 -22.70 5.83 -18.25
C ASP A 183 -23.79 6.05 -17.16
N PHE A 184 -23.35 6.55 -16.01
CA PHE A 184 -24.24 6.72 -14.82
C PHE A 184 -25.16 7.94 -14.93
N ASN A 185 -24.87 8.87 -15.81
CA ASN A 185 -25.66 10.10 -16.00
C ASN A 185 -26.43 10.14 -17.35
N ASN A 186 -26.33 9.09 -18.15
CA ASN A 186 -26.94 8.95 -19.46
C ASN A 186 -26.53 10.05 -20.50
N ASP A 187 -25.25 10.49 -20.44
CA ASP A 187 -24.72 11.50 -21.37
C ASP A 187 -23.96 10.88 -22.59
N GLY A 188 -23.84 9.56 -22.63
CA GLY A 188 -23.17 8.82 -23.69
C GLY A 188 -21.67 8.63 -23.45
N LEU A 189 -21.13 9.06 -22.31
CA LEU A 189 -19.73 8.87 -21.94
C LEU A 189 -19.62 7.88 -20.78
N ILE A 190 -18.55 7.11 -20.76
CA ILE A 190 -18.31 6.13 -19.69
C ILE A 190 -17.74 6.83 -18.47
N ASP A 191 -18.44 6.71 -17.36
CA ASP A 191 -18.05 7.18 -16.03
C ASP A 191 -17.31 6.09 -15.25
N VAL A 192 -16.74 6.47 -14.10
CA VAL A 192 -15.98 5.55 -13.24
C VAL A 192 -16.51 5.63 -11.82
N PHE A 193 -16.95 4.51 -11.28
CA PHE A 193 -17.21 4.37 -9.84
C PHE A 193 -16.21 3.42 -9.23
N ILE A 194 -15.56 3.85 -8.13
CA ILE A 194 -14.56 3.04 -7.42
C ILE A 194 -14.90 2.87 -5.95
N THR A 195 -14.51 1.73 -5.40
CA THR A 195 -14.58 1.45 -3.96
C THR A 195 -13.20 1.16 -3.41
N SER A 196 -13.05 1.30 -2.09
CA SER A 196 -11.88 0.83 -1.35
C SER A 196 -12.35 -0.06 -0.20
N TYR A 197 -11.64 -1.14 0.12
CA TYR A 197 -12.00 -1.96 1.27
C TYR A 197 -11.53 -1.34 2.60
N GLY A 198 -10.81 -0.24 2.57
CA GLY A 198 -10.48 0.54 3.76
C GLY A 198 -11.72 1.10 4.43
N MET A 199 -11.90 0.82 5.72
CA MET A 199 -13.12 1.17 6.46
C MET A 199 -13.37 2.68 6.59
N LYS A 200 -12.40 3.51 6.24
CA LYS A 200 -12.49 4.98 6.26
C LYS A 200 -12.38 5.59 4.87
N ASP A 201 -12.08 4.78 3.86
CA ASP A 201 -11.85 5.26 2.51
C ASP A 201 -13.19 5.49 1.81
N GLN A 202 -13.39 6.70 1.31
CA GLN A 202 -14.57 7.12 0.58
C GLN A 202 -14.64 6.41 -0.78
N SER A 203 -15.77 5.79 -1.09
CA SER A 203 -16.08 5.38 -2.46
C SER A 203 -16.31 6.60 -3.34
N LYS A 204 -15.87 6.60 -4.60
CA LYS A 204 -15.91 7.78 -5.45
C LYS A 204 -16.59 7.54 -6.78
N LEU A 205 -17.31 8.55 -7.22
CA LEU A 205 -17.90 8.64 -8.55
C LEU A 205 -17.20 9.76 -9.35
N PHE A 206 -16.63 9.37 -10.47
CA PHE A 206 -15.98 10.26 -11.42
C PHE A 206 -16.80 10.32 -12.71
N ILE A 207 -17.34 11.48 -12.99
CA ILE A 207 -18.12 11.76 -14.21
C ILE A 207 -17.16 12.19 -15.33
N ASN A 208 -17.30 11.55 -16.47
CA ASN A 208 -16.53 11.84 -17.67
C ASN A 208 -17.02 13.15 -18.33
N THR A 209 -16.12 14.08 -18.55
CA THR A 209 -16.44 15.39 -19.16
C THR A 209 -16.08 15.44 -20.66
N GLY A 210 -15.62 14.33 -21.24
CA GLY A 210 -15.06 14.29 -22.60
C GLY A 210 -13.60 14.75 -22.67
N PHE A 211 -13.08 15.43 -21.67
CA PHE A 211 -11.69 15.93 -21.59
C PHE A 211 -10.92 15.38 -20.39
N GLY A 212 -11.57 14.64 -19.53
CA GLY A 212 -11.08 14.08 -18.29
C GLY A 212 -12.27 13.76 -17.39
N PHE A 213 -11.98 13.53 -16.10
CA PHE A 213 -13.00 13.15 -15.14
C PHE A 213 -13.13 14.19 -14.03
N LYS A 214 -14.36 14.40 -13.56
CA LYS A 214 -14.69 15.23 -12.41
C LYS A 214 -15.15 14.34 -11.26
N ASP A 215 -14.57 14.50 -10.08
CA ASP A 215 -15.09 13.88 -8.85
C ASP A 215 -16.46 14.52 -8.53
N SER A 216 -17.51 13.74 -8.67
CA SER A 216 -18.91 14.13 -8.41
C SER A 216 -19.53 13.36 -7.24
N THR A 217 -18.71 12.79 -6.37
CA THR A 217 -19.10 11.97 -5.23
C THR A 217 -20.10 12.69 -4.31
N GLU A 218 -19.79 13.90 -3.91
CA GLU A 218 -20.67 14.70 -3.02
C GLU A 218 -21.94 15.16 -3.74
N GLU A 219 -21.84 15.57 -5.01
CA GLU A 219 -22.97 15.98 -5.84
C GLU A 219 -23.98 14.84 -6.05
N ALA A 220 -23.48 13.61 -6.14
CA ALA A 220 -24.30 12.39 -6.25
C ALA A 220 -24.86 11.90 -4.90
N GLY A 221 -24.59 12.60 -3.80
CA GLY A 221 -25.05 12.20 -2.46
C GLY A 221 -24.36 10.97 -1.88
N LEU A 222 -23.17 10.64 -2.35
CA LEU A 222 -22.41 9.46 -1.94
C LEU A 222 -21.44 9.74 -0.79
N GLY A 223 -21.46 10.97 -0.23
CA GLY A 223 -20.64 11.34 0.92
C GLY A 223 -20.85 10.42 2.11
N GLY A 224 -19.76 9.93 2.71
CA GLY A 224 -19.79 8.97 3.82
C GLY A 224 -19.99 7.50 3.40
N LEU A 225 -20.10 7.19 2.12
CA LEU A 225 -20.14 5.82 1.61
C LEU A 225 -18.73 5.23 1.62
N VAL A 226 -18.36 4.59 2.72
CA VAL A 226 -17.02 4.05 2.95
C VAL A 226 -17.00 2.52 2.92
N GLY A 227 -15.84 1.94 2.57
CA GLY A 227 -15.64 0.51 2.47
C GLY A 227 -16.30 -0.09 1.21
N GLY A 228 -15.80 -1.20 0.75
CA GLY A 228 -16.33 -1.94 -0.41
C GLY A 228 -15.29 -2.85 -1.00
N LEU A 229 -15.55 -4.16 -0.92
CA LEU A 229 -14.64 -5.19 -1.46
C LEU A 229 -14.75 -5.30 -2.98
N ASN A 230 -15.95 -5.10 -3.51
CA ASN A 230 -16.22 -5.17 -4.94
C ASN A 230 -17.47 -4.37 -5.29
N THR A 231 -17.64 -4.06 -6.57
CA THR A 231 -18.81 -3.39 -7.10
C THR A 231 -19.22 -4.01 -8.44
N VAL A 232 -20.54 -4.07 -8.66
CA VAL A 232 -21.16 -4.44 -9.94
C VAL A 232 -22.26 -3.45 -10.25
N HIS A 233 -22.65 -3.32 -11.50
CA HIS A 233 -23.70 -2.41 -11.94
C HIS A 233 -24.70 -3.11 -12.86
N ALA A 234 -25.96 -2.69 -12.77
CA ALA A 234 -27.05 -3.08 -13.66
C ALA A 234 -28.27 -2.19 -13.39
N ASP A 235 -29.13 -1.98 -14.34
CA ASP A 235 -30.47 -1.45 -14.11
C ASP A 235 -31.32 -2.51 -13.42
N TYR A 236 -31.32 -2.50 -12.08
CA TYR A 236 -31.96 -3.52 -11.26
C TYR A 236 -33.47 -3.39 -11.24
N ASN A 237 -33.97 -2.18 -11.23
CA ASN A 237 -35.40 -1.88 -11.10
C ASN A 237 -36.06 -1.59 -12.46
N ASN A 238 -35.30 -1.61 -13.55
CA ASN A 238 -35.72 -1.38 -14.93
C ASN A 238 -36.32 0.02 -15.13
N ASP A 239 -35.71 1.04 -14.51
CA ASP A 239 -36.12 2.44 -14.64
C ASP A 239 -35.32 3.22 -15.68
N GLY A 240 -34.36 2.57 -16.33
CA GLY A 240 -33.51 3.15 -17.37
C GLY A 240 -32.24 3.80 -16.84
N PHE A 241 -31.98 3.78 -15.53
CA PHE A 241 -30.74 4.22 -14.93
C PHE A 241 -29.96 3.04 -14.37
N THR A 242 -28.64 3.12 -14.44
CA THR A 242 -27.79 2.04 -13.94
C THR A 242 -27.57 2.17 -12.44
N ASP A 243 -28.00 1.14 -11.72
CA ASP A 243 -27.77 0.99 -10.28
C ASP A 243 -26.39 0.41 -9.99
N ILE A 244 -25.85 0.69 -8.78
CA ILE A 244 -24.57 0.17 -8.32
C ILE A 244 -24.79 -0.71 -7.08
N PHE A 245 -24.27 -1.92 -7.14
CA PHE A 245 -24.28 -2.87 -6.03
C PHE A 245 -22.87 -2.98 -5.44
N ILE A 246 -22.73 -2.71 -4.13
CA ILE A 246 -21.44 -2.75 -3.43
C ILE A 246 -21.45 -3.93 -2.47
N LEU A 247 -20.45 -4.83 -2.62
CA LEU A 247 -20.16 -5.88 -1.66
C LEU A 247 -19.33 -5.32 -0.51
N ARG A 248 -19.84 -5.39 0.70
CA ARG A 248 -19.17 -4.93 1.93
C ARG A 248 -18.86 -6.06 2.89
#